data_1013bae1d3295abd77b5a2eb3ecb0c13
#
_entry.id   1013bae1d3295abd77b5a2eb3ecb0c13
#
_cell.length_a   1.000
_cell.length_b   1.000
_cell.length_c   1.000
_cell.angle_alpha   90.00
_cell.angle_beta   90.00
_cell.angle_gamma   90.00
#
_symmetry.space_group_name_H-M   'P 1'
#
loop_
_entity.id
_entity.type
_entity.pdbx_description
1 polymer ?
#
loop_
_entity_poly.entity_id
_entity_poly.type
_entity_poly.pdbx_seq_one_letter_code
_entity_poly.pdbx_strand_id
1 'polypeptide(L)'
;EELDKIVRATTSPDGAVAADLNLCVRIRVSSDHSKLSLASKFGADAHEMKALLFAARQAADALGICFHVGSQAMTPAAYGEAMERVRAAIVEAAVTVDIVDVGGGFPSVYPGMEPPPLQAYFEVIHRSFESLPISYSAELWCEPGRALSAEYASVVVRVEKRRGDQLYINDGAYGALFDAAHLGWRFPVRLLRDRPSDTRDMPFSFYGPTCDDLDHMAGPFLLPADVGAGDYIEIGMLGAYGCAMRTAFNGFGAVAKVVAEDEPMATLYGGPEREVARSNIVTL
;
A
#
# COMPACT_ATOMS: atom_id res chain seq x y z
N GLU A 1 -10.93 -9.36 24.69
CA GLU A 1 -9.53 -9.61 25.10
C GLU A 1 -8.66 -8.36 24.87
N GLU A 2 -8.53 -7.83 23.61
CA GLU A 2 -7.67 -6.67 23.36
C GLU A 2 -8.18 -5.40 24.06
N LEU A 3 -9.48 -5.14 24.00
CA LEU A 3 -10.11 -4.05 24.75
C LEU A 3 -9.82 -4.17 26.28
N ASP A 4 -9.89 -5.37 26.84
CA ASP A 4 -9.61 -5.58 28.29
C ASP A 4 -8.14 -5.30 28.64
N LYS A 5 -7.21 -5.61 27.72
CA LYS A 5 -5.79 -5.27 27.89
C LYS A 5 -5.58 -3.76 27.88
N ILE A 6 -6.20 -3.06 26.92
CA ILE A 6 -6.12 -1.61 26.80
C ILE A 6 -6.68 -0.95 28.06
N VAL A 7 -7.89 -1.28 28.46
CA VAL A 7 -8.54 -0.72 29.65
C VAL A 7 -7.66 -0.95 30.88
N ARG A 8 -7.16 -2.17 31.10
CA ARG A 8 -6.26 -2.45 32.23
C ARG A 8 -4.97 -1.65 32.20
N ALA A 9 -4.38 -1.49 31.01
CA ALA A 9 -3.11 -0.77 30.85
C ALA A 9 -3.27 0.76 31.04
N THR A 10 -4.46 1.29 30.78
CA THR A 10 -4.79 2.72 30.86
C THR A 10 -5.55 3.09 32.15
N THR A 11 -5.89 2.10 33.00
CA THR A 11 -6.50 2.35 34.30
C THR A 11 -5.42 2.72 35.32
N SER A 12 -5.58 3.87 35.96
CA SER A 12 -4.69 4.35 37.01
C SER A 12 -4.83 3.54 38.32
N PRO A 13 -3.87 3.61 39.24
CA PRO A 13 -3.92 2.87 40.53
C PRO A 13 -5.14 3.13 41.41
N ASP A 14 -5.78 4.27 41.25
CA ASP A 14 -7.02 4.66 41.92
C ASP A 14 -8.29 4.15 41.21
N GLY A 15 -8.13 3.40 40.12
CA GLY A 15 -9.21 2.77 39.37
C GLY A 15 -9.86 3.66 38.31
N ALA A 16 -9.34 4.87 38.05
CA ALA A 16 -9.84 5.72 36.97
C ALA A 16 -9.27 5.26 35.60
N VAL A 17 -10.13 5.07 34.61
CA VAL A 17 -9.72 4.88 33.21
C VAL A 17 -9.25 6.22 32.64
N ALA A 18 -8.26 6.21 31.75
CA ALA A 18 -7.77 7.43 31.10
C ALA A 18 -8.94 8.19 30.44
N ALA A 19 -9.06 9.48 30.76
CA ALA A 19 -10.20 10.31 30.32
C ALA A 19 -10.13 10.71 28.84
N ASP A 20 -8.98 10.49 28.18
CA ASP A 20 -8.69 10.84 26.79
C ASP A 20 -8.46 9.59 25.92
N LEU A 21 -9.00 8.44 26.31
CA LEU A 21 -8.82 7.19 25.60
C LEU A 21 -9.66 7.17 24.31
N ASN A 22 -9.00 7.22 23.16
CA ASN A 22 -9.61 7.06 21.86
C ASN A 22 -9.45 5.61 21.39
N LEU A 23 -10.56 4.94 21.07
CA LEU A 23 -10.58 3.55 20.63
C LEU A 23 -11.17 3.44 19.23
N CYS A 24 -10.53 2.65 18.38
CA CYS A 24 -11.05 2.33 17.06
C CYS A 24 -11.29 0.82 16.93
N VAL A 25 -12.52 0.43 16.60
CA VAL A 25 -12.90 -0.98 16.39
C VAL A 25 -12.81 -1.30 14.91
N ARG A 26 -11.94 -2.26 14.55
CA ARG A 26 -11.80 -2.70 13.16
C ARG A 26 -12.80 -3.80 12.84
N ILE A 27 -13.69 -3.54 11.88
CA ILE A 27 -14.57 -4.55 11.29
C ILE A 27 -13.86 -5.29 10.15
N ARG A 28 -14.03 -6.60 10.08
CA ARG A 28 -13.56 -7.43 8.96
C ARG A 28 -14.46 -7.25 7.76
N VAL A 29 -13.86 -6.87 6.62
CA VAL A 29 -14.56 -6.71 5.34
C VAL A 29 -13.94 -7.60 4.27
N SER A 30 -14.66 -7.82 3.15
CA SER A 30 -14.11 -8.54 2.00
C SER A 30 -12.93 -7.79 1.39
N SER A 31 -12.00 -8.54 0.81
CA SER A 31 -10.87 -8.03 0.02
C SER A 31 -10.92 -8.54 -1.42
N ASP A 32 -12.07 -8.97 -1.91
CA ASP A 32 -12.23 -9.62 -3.23
C ASP A 32 -11.90 -8.66 -4.39
N HIS A 33 -11.99 -7.36 -4.15
CA HIS A 33 -11.65 -6.30 -5.10
C HIS A 33 -10.18 -5.87 -5.06
N SER A 34 -9.36 -6.48 -4.20
CA SER A 34 -7.98 -6.08 -3.96
C SER A 34 -6.99 -7.13 -4.48
N LYS A 35 -5.79 -6.69 -4.86
CA LYS A 35 -4.74 -7.62 -5.31
C LYS A 35 -4.13 -8.42 -4.16
N LEU A 36 -4.18 -7.89 -2.93
CA LEU A 36 -3.71 -8.57 -1.73
C LEU A 36 -4.73 -8.44 -0.62
N SER A 37 -5.29 -9.58 -0.18
CA SER A 37 -6.21 -9.64 0.94
C SER A 37 -5.48 -9.38 2.26
N LEU A 38 -6.10 -8.56 3.14
CA LEU A 38 -5.64 -8.28 4.50
C LEU A 38 -6.73 -8.59 5.55
N ALA A 39 -7.67 -9.48 5.21
CA ALA A 39 -8.82 -9.83 6.06
C ALA A 39 -8.56 -11.01 7.01
N SER A 40 -7.43 -11.71 6.89
CA SER A 40 -7.19 -12.94 7.66
C SER A 40 -6.68 -12.71 9.09
N LYS A 41 -5.94 -11.62 9.32
CA LYS A 41 -5.19 -11.42 10.57
C LYS A 41 -5.94 -10.55 11.59
N PHE A 42 -6.60 -9.50 11.15
CA PHE A 42 -7.22 -8.50 12.02
C PHE A 42 -8.66 -8.19 11.62
N GLY A 43 -9.42 -7.65 12.57
CA GLY A 43 -10.80 -7.24 12.44
C GLY A 43 -11.77 -8.22 13.06
N ALA A 44 -12.78 -7.68 13.72
CA ALA A 44 -13.88 -8.45 14.31
C ALA A 44 -14.89 -8.89 13.25
N ASP A 45 -15.50 -10.06 13.44
CA ASP A 45 -16.57 -10.53 12.59
C ASP A 45 -17.87 -9.77 12.88
N ALA A 46 -18.78 -9.74 11.91
CA ALA A 46 -20.01 -8.96 12.03
C ALA A 46 -20.84 -9.32 13.30
N HIS A 47 -20.86 -10.60 13.70
CA HIS A 47 -21.60 -11.05 14.87
C HIS A 47 -21.00 -10.59 16.21
N GLU A 48 -19.70 -10.20 16.23
CA GLU A 48 -19.01 -9.70 17.41
C GLU A 48 -19.17 -8.19 17.57
N MET A 49 -19.47 -7.49 16.46
CA MET A 49 -19.41 -6.02 16.39
C MET A 49 -20.33 -5.33 17.39
N LYS A 50 -21.56 -5.83 17.57
CA LYS A 50 -22.53 -5.23 18.49
C LYS A 50 -21.99 -5.16 19.92
N ALA A 51 -21.53 -6.28 20.45
CA ALA A 51 -21.00 -6.34 21.82
C ALA A 51 -19.70 -5.55 21.97
N LEU A 52 -18.83 -5.61 20.93
CA LEU A 52 -17.53 -4.93 20.98
C LEU A 52 -17.68 -3.41 20.87
N LEU A 53 -18.52 -2.89 19.99
CA LEU A 53 -18.79 -1.46 19.87
C LEU A 53 -19.42 -0.91 21.16
N PHE A 54 -20.38 -1.65 21.74
CA PHE A 54 -20.98 -1.25 22.99
C PHE A 54 -19.96 -1.18 24.13
N ALA A 55 -19.13 -2.21 24.28
CA ALA A 55 -18.09 -2.24 25.33
C ALA A 55 -17.02 -1.17 25.10
N ALA A 56 -16.59 -0.96 23.84
CA ALA A 56 -15.62 0.08 23.50
C ALA A 56 -16.18 1.49 23.78
N ARG A 57 -17.48 1.75 23.47
CA ARG A 57 -18.10 3.04 23.77
C ARG A 57 -18.11 3.37 25.28
N GLN A 58 -18.23 2.37 26.13
CA GLN A 58 -18.21 2.58 27.60
C GLN A 58 -16.81 2.97 28.12
N ALA A 59 -15.76 2.60 27.39
CA ALA A 59 -14.37 2.81 27.80
C ALA A 59 -13.71 3.99 27.09
N ALA A 60 -14.25 4.42 25.94
CA ALA A 60 -13.62 5.43 25.10
C ALA A 60 -14.21 6.82 25.33
N ASP A 61 -13.34 7.83 25.27
CA ASP A 61 -13.72 9.23 25.08
C ASP A 61 -14.24 9.44 23.64
N ALA A 62 -13.42 9.09 22.64
CA ALA A 62 -13.86 9.02 21.25
C ALA A 62 -13.81 7.58 20.75
N LEU A 63 -14.90 7.15 20.09
CA LEU A 63 -15.04 5.83 19.48
C LEU A 63 -15.00 5.93 17.96
N GLY A 64 -14.03 5.22 17.36
CA GLY A 64 -13.96 5.01 15.92
C GLY A 64 -14.41 3.62 15.49
N ILE A 65 -14.85 3.51 14.24
CA ILE A 65 -14.97 2.24 13.53
C ILE A 65 -14.11 2.31 12.27
N CYS A 66 -13.29 1.28 12.03
CA CYS A 66 -12.41 1.25 10.87
C CYS A 66 -12.51 -0.07 10.11
N PHE A 67 -12.02 -0.06 8.87
CA PHE A 67 -11.84 -1.26 8.06
C PHE A 67 -10.64 -1.11 7.13
N HIS A 68 -10.29 -2.19 6.42
CA HIS A 68 -9.29 -2.17 5.37
C HIS A 68 -9.71 -3.11 4.24
N VAL A 69 -9.92 -2.57 3.04
CA VAL A 69 -10.44 -3.33 1.88
C VAL A 69 -9.40 -4.24 1.21
N GLY A 70 -8.21 -4.35 1.75
CA GLY A 70 -7.07 -5.03 1.13
C GLY A 70 -6.13 -4.06 0.40
N SER A 71 -4.93 -4.50 0.04
CA SER A 71 -3.96 -3.65 -0.66
C SER A 71 -4.21 -3.64 -2.17
N GLN A 72 -4.05 -2.48 -2.80
CA GLN A 72 -4.29 -2.28 -4.23
C GLN A 72 -5.75 -2.62 -4.61
N ALA A 73 -6.69 -1.91 -4.03
CA ALA A 73 -8.11 -2.05 -4.37
C ALA A 73 -8.37 -1.53 -5.79
N MET A 74 -8.76 -2.42 -6.70
CA MET A 74 -8.89 -2.12 -8.12
C MET A 74 -10.24 -1.50 -8.51
N THR A 75 -11.17 -1.37 -7.56
CA THR A 75 -12.46 -0.73 -7.79
C THR A 75 -12.93 0.04 -6.56
N PRO A 76 -13.54 1.23 -6.75
CA PRO A 76 -14.18 2.01 -5.68
C PRO A 76 -15.30 1.27 -4.95
N ALA A 77 -15.96 0.28 -5.60
CA ALA A 77 -17.04 -0.53 -5.01
C ALA A 77 -16.61 -1.19 -3.69
N ALA A 78 -15.33 -1.56 -3.55
CA ALA A 78 -14.79 -2.14 -2.33
C ALA A 78 -15.10 -1.29 -1.08
N TYR A 79 -14.95 0.03 -1.20
CA TYR A 79 -15.24 0.95 -0.10
C TYR A 79 -16.74 1.10 0.15
N GLY A 80 -17.57 1.14 -0.92
CA GLY A 80 -19.02 1.19 -0.78
C GLY A 80 -19.57 -0.02 -0.02
N GLU A 81 -19.15 -1.24 -0.40
CA GLU A 81 -19.55 -2.49 0.26
C GLU A 81 -19.07 -2.55 1.73
N ALA A 82 -17.86 -2.06 2.00
CA ALA A 82 -17.34 -1.98 3.37
C ALA A 82 -18.13 -0.97 4.23
N MET A 83 -18.49 0.18 3.67
CA MET A 83 -19.29 1.21 4.34
C MET A 83 -20.72 0.72 4.66
N GLU A 84 -21.33 -0.13 3.81
CA GLU A 84 -22.61 -0.76 4.14
C GLU A 84 -22.50 -1.69 5.37
N ARG A 85 -21.40 -2.41 5.51
CA ARG A 85 -21.13 -3.22 6.72
C ARG A 85 -20.96 -2.36 7.96
N VAL A 86 -20.24 -1.23 7.82
CA VAL A 86 -20.12 -0.23 8.89
C VAL A 86 -21.48 0.30 9.30
N ARG A 87 -22.32 0.68 8.33
CA ARG A 87 -23.68 1.14 8.58
C ARG A 87 -24.51 0.09 9.35
N ALA A 88 -24.49 -1.15 8.90
CA ALA A 88 -25.20 -2.24 9.56
C ALA A 88 -24.73 -2.43 11.01
N ALA A 89 -23.41 -2.42 11.25
CA ALA A 89 -22.82 -2.58 12.58
C ALA A 89 -23.23 -1.46 13.55
N ILE A 90 -23.18 -0.19 13.10
CA ILE A 90 -23.58 0.98 13.91
C ILE A 90 -25.06 0.90 14.28
N VAL A 91 -25.92 0.60 13.29
CA VAL A 91 -27.38 0.50 13.51
C VAL A 91 -27.71 -0.65 14.45
N GLU A 92 -27.12 -1.82 14.28
CA GLU A 92 -27.36 -2.99 15.13
C GLU A 92 -26.86 -2.79 16.57
N ALA A 93 -25.70 -2.15 16.72
CA ALA A 93 -25.14 -1.84 18.04
C ALA A 93 -25.89 -0.72 18.76
N ALA A 94 -26.62 0.11 18.04
CA ALA A 94 -27.29 1.31 18.52
C ALA A 94 -26.31 2.25 19.31
N VAL A 95 -25.09 2.41 18.79
CA VAL A 95 -24.07 3.29 19.36
C VAL A 95 -23.74 4.42 18.40
N THR A 96 -23.39 5.57 18.93
CA THR A 96 -22.81 6.67 18.17
C THR A 96 -21.29 6.49 18.09
N VAL A 97 -20.74 6.58 16.89
CA VAL A 97 -19.28 6.64 16.68
C VAL A 97 -18.89 8.06 16.30
N ASP A 98 -17.70 8.46 16.71
CA ASP A 98 -17.15 9.81 16.50
C ASP A 98 -16.26 9.84 15.25
N ILE A 99 -15.73 8.67 14.81
CA ILE A 99 -14.81 8.53 13.70
C ILE A 99 -15.21 7.34 12.84
N VAL A 100 -15.23 7.52 11.52
CA VAL A 100 -15.27 6.43 10.53
C VAL A 100 -13.99 6.49 9.73
N ASP A 101 -13.13 5.49 9.91
CA ASP A 101 -11.87 5.38 9.20
C ASP A 101 -11.96 4.29 8.12
N VAL A 102 -11.90 4.71 6.85
CA VAL A 102 -11.99 3.80 5.71
C VAL A 102 -10.68 3.04 5.46
N GLY A 103 -9.67 3.27 6.29
CA GLY A 103 -8.38 2.58 6.22
C GLY A 103 -7.58 2.91 4.98
N GLY A 104 -6.72 1.96 4.64
CA GLY A 104 -5.88 2.01 3.44
C GLY A 104 -6.46 1.21 2.29
N GLY A 105 -5.56 0.83 1.37
CA GLY A 105 -5.92 0.04 0.19
C GLY A 105 -6.01 0.86 -1.09
N PHE A 106 -5.94 2.19 -1.01
CA PHE A 106 -5.91 3.08 -2.17
C PHE A 106 -4.78 2.67 -3.12
N PRO A 107 -5.11 2.46 -4.41
CA PRO A 107 -4.19 1.86 -5.36
C PRO A 107 -3.17 2.85 -5.92
N SER A 108 -2.17 2.31 -6.60
CA SER A 108 -1.30 3.04 -7.52
C SER A 108 -1.26 2.34 -8.88
N VAL A 109 -0.62 2.94 -9.88
CA VAL A 109 -0.51 2.37 -11.22
C VAL A 109 0.71 1.45 -11.31
N TYR A 110 0.50 0.24 -11.79
CA TYR A 110 1.59 -0.68 -12.13
C TYR A 110 1.30 -1.33 -13.49
N PRO A 111 2.29 -1.83 -14.22
CA PRO A 111 2.07 -2.53 -15.48
C PRO A 111 1.03 -3.66 -15.35
N GLY A 112 -0.10 -3.54 -16.05
CA GLY A 112 -1.22 -4.47 -15.96
C GLY A 112 -2.13 -4.30 -14.74
N MET A 113 -1.98 -3.21 -13.99
CA MET A 113 -2.86 -2.79 -12.92
C MET A 113 -3.15 -1.29 -13.05
N GLU A 114 -4.22 -0.97 -13.78
CA GLU A 114 -4.66 0.39 -14.06
C GLU A 114 -6.00 0.66 -13.34
N PRO A 115 -5.95 1.12 -12.09
CA PRO A 115 -7.16 1.40 -11.32
C PRO A 115 -7.83 2.69 -11.83
N PRO A 116 -9.13 2.88 -11.52
CA PRO A 116 -9.78 4.17 -11.71
C PRO A 116 -9.04 5.33 -11.02
N PRO A 117 -9.27 6.58 -11.45
CA PRO A 117 -8.72 7.76 -10.76
C PRO A 117 -9.14 7.79 -9.27
N LEU A 118 -8.27 8.30 -8.40
CA LEU A 118 -8.54 8.40 -6.94
C LEU A 118 -9.83 9.17 -6.64
N GLN A 119 -10.20 10.14 -7.48
CA GLN A 119 -11.45 10.88 -7.36
C GLN A 119 -12.67 9.95 -7.32
N ALA A 120 -12.70 8.88 -8.13
CA ALA A 120 -13.80 7.92 -8.13
C ALA A 120 -13.94 7.16 -6.80
N TYR A 121 -12.82 6.91 -6.11
CA TYR A 121 -12.82 6.32 -4.76
C TYR A 121 -13.39 7.30 -3.74
N PHE A 122 -12.95 8.53 -3.76
CA PHE A 122 -13.44 9.56 -2.84
C PHE A 122 -14.92 9.84 -3.02
N GLU A 123 -15.42 9.87 -4.26
CA GLU A 123 -16.87 10.04 -4.54
C GLU A 123 -17.72 8.92 -3.93
N VAL A 124 -17.27 7.66 -4.03
CA VAL A 124 -17.97 6.53 -3.40
C VAL A 124 -17.90 6.62 -1.88
N ILE A 125 -16.72 6.90 -1.32
CA ILE A 125 -16.51 7.03 0.12
C ILE A 125 -17.39 8.14 0.70
N HIS A 126 -17.36 9.35 0.14
CA HIS A 126 -18.16 10.49 0.62
C HIS A 126 -19.66 10.20 0.53
N ARG A 127 -20.15 9.72 -0.60
CA ARG A 127 -21.57 9.35 -0.76
C ARG A 127 -22.01 8.33 0.28
N SER A 128 -21.19 7.30 0.50
CA SER A 128 -21.49 6.26 1.49
C SER A 128 -21.46 6.81 2.92
N PHE A 129 -20.50 7.67 3.23
CA PHE A 129 -20.40 8.33 4.55
C PHE A 129 -21.60 9.24 4.82
N GLU A 130 -22.01 10.07 3.85
CA GLU A 130 -23.18 10.95 3.97
C GLU A 130 -24.49 10.18 4.23
N SER A 131 -24.57 8.91 3.80
CA SER A 131 -25.72 8.04 4.07
C SER A 131 -25.75 7.41 5.47
N LEU A 132 -24.65 7.54 6.24
CA LEU A 132 -24.60 7.01 7.61
C LEU A 132 -25.46 7.85 8.57
N PRO A 133 -26.12 7.22 9.55
CA PRO A 133 -26.96 7.95 10.51
C PRO A 133 -26.18 8.88 11.43
N ILE A 134 -24.84 8.79 11.42
CA ILE A 134 -23.92 9.58 12.26
C ILE A 134 -23.10 10.61 11.46
N SER A 135 -23.34 10.74 10.16
CA SER A 135 -22.55 11.59 9.27
C SER A 135 -22.54 13.08 9.65
N TYR A 136 -23.54 13.54 10.38
CA TYR A 136 -23.63 14.93 10.85
C TYR A 136 -22.69 15.27 12.02
N SER A 137 -22.12 14.28 12.68
CA SER A 137 -21.28 14.48 13.89
C SER A 137 -19.95 13.71 13.86
N ALA A 138 -19.81 12.69 13.01
CA ALA A 138 -18.60 11.90 12.91
C ALA A 138 -17.59 12.52 11.93
N GLU A 139 -16.32 12.25 12.17
CA GLU A 139 -15.23 12.56 11.25
C GLU A 139 -14.99 11.39 10.29
N LEU A 140 -14.61 11.70 9.07
CA LEU A 140 -14.21 10.72 8.05
C LEU A 140 -12.70 10.73 7.91
N TRP A 141 -12.07 9.58 8.19
CA TRP A 141 -10.62 9.40 8.10
C TRP A 141 -10.25 8.37 7.03
N CYS A 142 -8.98 8.43 6.57
CA CYS A 142 -8.40 7.42 5.68
C CYS A 142 -6.89 7.28 5.95
N GLU A 143 -6.33 6.11 5.57
CA GLU A 143 -4.94 5.74 5.79
C GLU A 143 -4.23 5.40 4.44
N PRO A 144 -4.13 6.32 3.47
CA PRO A 144 -3.53 6.05 2.18
C PRO A 144 -2.01 5.86 2.32
N GLY A 145 -1.52 4.64 2.13
CA GLY A 145 -0.10 4.31 2.12
C GLY A 145 0.45 4.27 0.68
N ARG A 146 0.15 3.20 -0.05
CA ARG A 146 0.67 2.95 -1.41
C ARG A 146 0.38 4.11 -2.37
N ALA A 147 -0.82 4.64 -2.37
CA ALA A 147 -1.20 5.73 -3.25
C ALA A 147 -0.30 6.97 -3.09
N LEU A 148 0.17 7.26 -1.87
CA LEU A 148 1.03 8.43 -1.59
C LEU A 148 2.51 8.14 -1.79
N SER A 149 2.98 6.90 -1.59
CA SER A 149 4.40 6.60 -1.49
C SER A 149 4.98 5.80 -2.65
N ALA A 150 4.16 5.11 -3.47
CA ALA A 150 4.67 4.23 -4.52
C ALA A 150 5.62 4.94 -5.50
N GLU A 151 5.27 6.14 -5.92
CA GLU A 151 6.01 6.95 -6.88
C GLU A 151 7.30 7.57 -6.29
N TYR A 152 7.46 7.53 -4.97
CA TYR A 152 8.53 8.22 -4.25
C TYR A 152 9.92 7.67 -4.54
N ALA A 153 10.05 6.39 -4.85
CA ALA A 153 11.36 5.76 -5.04
C ALA A 153 11.39 4.78 -6.21
N SER A 154 12.55 4.73 -6.84
CA SER A 154 12.98 3.68 -7.74
C SER A 154 14.27 3.04 -7.23
N VAL A 155 14.64 1.90 -7.79
CA VAL A 155 15.96 1.29 -7.61
C VAL A 155 16.66 1.21 -8.96
N VAL A 156 17.94 1.57 -8.97
CA VAL A 156 18.80 1.34 -10.13
C VAL A 156 19.62 0.10 -9.86
N VAL A 157 19.47 -0.89 -10.73
CA VAL A 157 20.19 -2.16 -10.66
C VAL A 157 21.14 -2.32 -11.83
N ARG A 158 22.24 -3.03 -11.61
CA ARG A 158 23.18 -3.41 -12.67
C ARG A 158 22.87 -4.83 -13.15
N VAL A 159 22.92 -5.02 -14.46
CA VAL A 159 22.88 -6.34 -15.06
C VAL A 159 24.27 -6.96 -14.96
N GLU A 160 24.39 -8.02 -14.17
CA GLU A 160 25.67 -8.75 -13.99
C GLU A 160 25.87 -9.81 -15.09
N LYS A 161 24.76 -10.41 -15.57
CA LYS A 161 24.79 -11.45 -16.60
C LYS A 161 23.46 -11.49 -17.34
N ARG A 162 23.50 -11.89 -18.61
CA ARG A 162 22.33 -12.29 -19.41
C ARG A 162 22.42 -13.75 -19.85
N ARG A 163 21.31 -14.45 -19.76
CA ARG A 163 21.13 -15.81 -20.29
C ARG A 163 19.79 -15.90 -20.99
N GLY A 164 19.79 -15.72 -22.31
CA GLY A 164 18.54 -15.66 -23.09
C GLY A 164 17.67 -14.47 -22.72
N ASP A 165 16.50 -14.75 -22.19
CA ASP A 165 15.52 -13.80 -21.65
C ASP A 165 15.62 -13.60 -20.11
N GLN A 166 16.68 -14.12 -19.49
CA GLN A 166 16.95 -14.00 -18.07
C GLN A 166 18.09 -13.00 -17.83
N LEU A 167 17.84 -12.02 -16.96
CA LEU A 167 18.85 -11.06 -16.48
C LEU A 167 19.17 -11.32 -15.02
N TYR A 168 20.45 -11.46 -14.71
CA TYR A 168 20.96 -11.55 -13.35
C TYR A 168 21.35 -10.15 -12.90
N ILE A 169 20.71 -9.65 -11.84
CA ILE A 169 20.84 -8.28 -11.36
C ILE A 169 21.33 -8.25 -9.92
N ASN A 170 21.86 -7.11 -9.48
CA ASN A 170 22.46 -6.94 -8.14
C ASN A 170 21.45 -6.54 -7.05
N ASP A 171 20.16 -6.68 -7.30
CA ASP A 171 19.05 -6.55 -6.33
C ASP A 171 18.02 -7.66 -6.62
N GLY A 172 17.07 -7.91 -5.72
CA GLY A 172 16.15 -9.03 -5.91
C GLY A 172 15.03 -9.10 -4.88
N ALA A 173 14.50 -10.32 -4.71
CA ALA A 173 13.41 -10.63 -3.79
C ALA A 173 13.71 -10.24 -2.34
N TYR A 174 14.95 -10.40 -1.90
CA TYR A 174 15.42 -10.04 -0.57
C TYR A 174 15.85 -8.57 -0.46
N GLY A 175 15.86 -7.86 -1.58
CA GLY A 175 16.09 -6.44 -1.73
C GLY A 175 14.78 -5.65 -1.86
N ALA A 176 14.68 -4.87 -2.93
CA ALA A 176 13.51 -4.03 -3.17
C ALA A 176 12.39 -4.72 -3.96
N LEU A 177 12.57 -5.96 -4.45
CA LEU A 177 11.69 -6.61 -5.41
C LEU A 177 10.83 -7.74 -4.79
N PHE A 178 10.53 -7.67 -3.49
CA PHE A 178 9.72 -8.65 -2.78
C PHE A 178 8.36 -8.90 -3.47
N ASP A 179 7.60 -7.85 -3.77
CA ASP A 179 6.29 -7.97 -4.40
C ASP A 179 6.37 -8.56 -5.82
N ALA A 180 7.46 -8.29 -6.55
CA ALA A 180 7.69 -8.88 -7.86
C ALA A 180 7.95 -10.39 -7.80
N ALA A 181 8.68 -10.85 -6.79
CA ALA A 181 9.01 -12.25 -6.61
C ALA A 181 7.86 -13.07 -6.02
N HIS A 182 7.22 -12.56 -4.96
CA HIS A 182 6.27 -13.35 -4.16
C HIS A 182 4.81 -13.12 -4.54
N LEU A 183 4.47 -11.95 -5.08
CA LEU A 183 3.11 -11.61 -5.50
C LEU A 183 2.96 -11.55 -7.02
N GLY A 184 4.04 -11.72 -7.78
CA GLY A 184 4.04 -11.67 -9.23
C GLY A 184 3.73 -10.29 -9.79
N TRP A 185 3.94 -9.22 -9.04
CA TRP A 185 3.67 -7.87 -9.50
C TRP A 185 4.72 -7.42 -10.51
N ARG A 186 4.27 -6.71 -11.51
CA ARG A 186 5.15 -6.10 -12.50
C ARG A 186 5.41 -4.65 -12.14
N PHE A 187 6.65 -4.25 -12.21
CA PHE A 187 7.08 -2.87 -11.99
C PHE A 187 7.49 -2.25 -13.31
N PRO A 188 7.31 -0.93 -13.50
CA PRO A 188 7.83 -0.26 -14.68
C PRO A 188 9.35 -0.29 -14.65
N VAL A 189 9.96 -0.53 -15.80
CA VAL A 189 11.41 -0.63 -15.96
C VAL A 189 11.88 0.28 -17.10
N ARG A 190 13.07 0.83 -16.96
CA ARG A 190 13.72 1.67 -17.96
C ARG A 190 15.21 1.33 -18.04
N LEU A 191 15.70 1.05 -19.26
CA LEU A 191 17.13 0.89 -19.51
C LEU A 191 17.81 2.25 -19.42
N LEU A 192 18.87 2.36 -18.60
CA LEU A 192 19.66 3.58 -18.44
C LEU A 192 20.92 3.46 -19.29
N ARG A 193 20.99 4.24 -20.37
CA ARG A 193 22.15 4.37 -21.26
C ARG A 193 22.26 5.79 -21.78
N ASP A 194 23.46 6.23 -22.09
CA ASP A 194 23.71 7.52 -22.74
C ASP A 194 23.06 7.63 -24.12
N ARG A 195 22.89 6.51 -24.81
CA ARG A 195 22.23 6.43 -26.11
C ARG A 195 21.03 5.49 -26.03
N PRO A 196 19.87 5.94 -26.51
CA PRO A 196 18.70 5.06 -26.65
C PRO A 196 19.02 3.81 -27.46
N SER A 197 18.38 2.70 -27.13
CA SER A 197 18.46 1.49 -27.94
C SER A 197 17.50 1.61 -29.15
N ASP A 198 17.94 1.15 -30.30
CA ASP A 198 17.12 1.06 -31.53
C ASP A 198 16.42 -0.29 -31.65
N THR A 199 16.59 -1.19 -30.66
CA THR A 199 15.96 -2.52 -30.70
C THR A 199 14.56 -2.46 -30.11
N ARG A 200 13.68 -3.37 -30.59
CA ARG A 200 12.35 -3.54 -29.99
C ARG A 200 12.46 -4.08 -28.57
N ASP A 201 11.47 -3.74 -27.75
CA ASP A 201 11.33 -4.33 -26.43
C ASP A 201 10.94 -5.81 -26.53
N MET A 202 11.47 -6.60 -25.61
CA MET A 202 11.11 -7.99 -25.40
C MET A 202 10.95 -8.29 -23.89
N PRO A 203 10.23 -9.36 -23.54
CA PRO A 203 10.02 -9.72 -22.15
C PRO A 203 11.27 -10.37 -21.55
N PHE A 204 11.59 -9.95 -20.31
CA PHE A 204 12.64 -10.53 -19.48
C PHE A 204 12.11 -10.95 -18.12
N SER A 205 12.78 -11.92 -17.50
CA SER A 205 12.72 -12.21 -16.07
C SER A 205 14.02 -11.82 -15.39
N PHE A 206 13.98 -11.60 -14.07
CA PHE A 206 15.16 -11.24 -13.30
C PHE A 206 15.48 -12.31 -12.25
N TYR A 207 16.76 -12.59 -12.07
CA TYR A 207 17.32 -13.29 -10.94
C TYR A 207 18.10 -12.31 -10.07
N GLY A 208 17.86 -12.33 -8.77
CA GLY A 208 18.63 -11.56 -7.80
C GLY A 208 19.99 -12.15 -7.48
N PRO A 209 20.77 -11.49 -6.60
CA PRO A 209 22.16 -11.85 -6.34
C PRO A 209 22.34 -12.99 -5.34
N THR A 210 21.30 -13.45 -4.66
CA THR A 210 21.42 -14.45 -3.59
C THR A 210 21.54 -15.88 -4.15
N CYS A 211 21.94 -16.83 -3.31
CA CYS A 211 22.03 -18.23 -3.71
C CYS A 211 20.68 -18.96 -3.66
N ASP A 212 19.59 -18.28 -3.30
CA ASP A 212 18.27 -18.86 -3.22
C ASP A 212 17.57 -18.80 -4.59
N ASP A 213 17.06 -19.92 -5.06
CA ASP A 213 16.30 -20.01 -6.32
C ASP A 213 14.97 -19.23 -6.26
N LEU A 214 14.47 -18.90 -5.04
CA LEU A 214 13.31 -18.03 -4.86
C LEU A 214 13.63 -16.54 -5.13
N ASP A 215 14.91 -16.18 -5.26
CA ASP A 215 15.33 -14.83 -5.67
C ASP A 215 15.11 -14.61 -7.17
N HIS A 216 13.87 -14.85 -7.59
CA HIS A 216 13.43 -14.83 -8.98
C HIS A 216 12.15 -14.00 -9.14
N MET A 217 12.19 -13.03 -10.03
CA MET A 217 11.09 -12.17 -10.43
C MET A 217 10.68 -12.53 -11.86
N ALA A 218 9.56 -13.25 -11.99
CA ALA A 218 9.13 -13.82 -13.28
C ALA A 218 8.78 -12.76 -14.36
N GLY A 219 8.39 -11.56 -13.95
CA GLY A 219 8.02 -10.48 -14.88
C GLY A 219 6.65 -10.69 -15.55
N PRO A 220 6.51 -10.43 -16.87
CA PRO A 220 7.54 -9.92 -17.77
C PRO A 220 7.95 -8.48 -17.51
N PHE A 221 9.25 -8.20 -17.60
CA PHE A 221 9.81 -6.85 -17.65
C PHE A 221 10.17 -6.53 -19.11
N LEU A 222 9.58 -5.47 -19.65
CA LEU A 222 9.77 -5.10 -21.06
C LEU A 222 10.99 -4.19 -21.17
N LEU A 223 12.03 -4.65 -21.84
CA LEU A 223 13.30 -3.94 -22.04
C LEU A 223 13.79 -4.16 -23.48
N PRO A 224 14.61 -3.23 -24.01
CA PRO A 224 15.23 -3.40 -25.32
C PRO A 224 15.94 -4.74 -25.48
N ALA A 225 15.79 -5.37 -26.64
CA ALA A 225 16.32 -6.73 -26.91
C ALA A 225 17.84 -6.85 -26.78
N ASP A 226 18.57 -5.72 -26.84
CA ASP A 226 20.02 -5.64 -26.73
C ASP A 226 20.54 -5.39 -25.29
N VAL A 227 19.64 -5.38 -24.28
CA VAL A 227 20.06 -5.26 -22.87
C VAL A 227 21.02 -6.39 -22.50
N GLY A 228 22.11 -6.09 -21.79
CA GLY A 228 23.13 -7.07 -21.47
C GLY A 228 23.98 -6.73 -20.25
N ALA A 229 24.97 -7.58 -19.97
CA ALA A 229 25.85 -7.40 -18.85
C ALA A 229 26.56 -6.03 -18.89
N GLY A 230 26.58 -5.35 -17.76
CA GLY A 230 27.13 -4.00 -17.62
C GLY A 230 26.11 -2.88 -17.75
N ASP A 231 24.92 -3.15 -18.25
CA ASP A 231 23.84 -2.17 -18.33
C ASP A 231 23.24 -1.88 -16.95
N TYR A 232 22.55 -0.74 -16.87
CA TYR A 232 21.78 -0.35 -15.70
C TYR A 232 20.30 -0.27 -16.05
N ILE A 233 19.47 -0.74 -15.14
CA ILE A 233 18.01 -0.72 -15.25
C ILE A 233 17.47 0.04 -14.06
N GLU A 234 16.65 1.04 -14.30
CA GLU A 234 15.81 1.64 -13.28
C GLU A 234 14.50 0.85 -13.20
N ILE A 235 14.10 0.52 -11.97
CA ILE A 235 12.85 -0.14 -11.63
C ILE A 235 12.07 0.83 -10.73
N GLY A 236 10.95 1.35 -11.21
CA GLY A 236 10.17 2.38 -10.55
C GLY A 236 9.09 1.86 -9.62
N MET A 237 8.36 2.79 -9.00
CA MET A 237 7.20 2.50 -8.14
C MET A 237 7.52 1.67 -6.89
N LEU A 238 8.71 1.81 -6.34
CA LEU A 238 9.23 1.06 -5.19
C LEU A 238 9.19 1.82 -3.86
N GLY A 239 8.55 2.99 -3.82
CA GLY A 239 8.37 3.75 -2.59
C GLY A 239 7.44 3.08 -1.57
N ALA A 240 6.47 2.27 -2.04
CA ALA A 240 5.62 1.46 -1.19
C ALA A 240 6.12 0.01 -1.17
N TYR A 241 6.46 -0.50 0.01
CA TYR A 241 6.87 -1.89 0.29
C TYR A 241 8.14 -2.39 -0.45
N GLY A 242 8.74 -1.61 -1.34
CA GLY A 242 9.99 -1.94 -1.99
C GLY A 242 11.18 -1.78 -1.04
N CYS A 243 11.71 -0.56 -0.95
CA CYS A 243 12.90 -0.29 -0.12
C CYS A 243 12.69 -0.62 1.37
N ALA A 244 11.47 -0.52 1.89
CA ALA A 244 11.14 -0.83 3.28
C ALA A 244 11.20 -2.34 3.63
N MET A 245 11.06 -3.22 2.64
CA MET A 245 11.10 -4.68 2.82
C MET A 245 12.51 -5.25 2.66
N ARG A 246 13.48 -4.44 2.32
CA ARG A 246 14.89 -4.85 2.09
C ARG A 246 15.51 -5.49 3.31
N THR A 247 16.25 -6.57 3.09
CA THR A 247 16.99 -7.31 4.10
C THR A 247 18.49 -7.27 3.86
N ALA A 248 19.28 -7.79 4.79
CA ALA A 248 20.72 -8.00 4.63
C ALA A 248 21.06 -9.49 4.35
N PHE A 249 20.12 -10.25 3.81
CA PHE A 249 20.33 -11.68 3.52
C PHE A 249 21.53 -11.89 2.59
N ASN A 250 22.36 -12.87 2.88
CA ASN A 250 23.62 -13.20 2.19
C ASN A 250 24.61 -12.03 2.07
N GLY A 251 24.50 -10.99 2.92
CA GLY A 251 25.37 -9.82 2.88
C GLY A 251 25.03 -8.79 1.81
N PHE A 252 23.93 -8.99 1.08
CA PHE A 252 23.37 -8.00 0.16
C PHE A 252 22.48 -7.00 0.89
N GLY A 253 22.07 -5.93 0.23
CA GLY A 253 21.13 -4.95 0.78
C GLY A 253 21.72 -3.55 1.01
N ALA A 254 23.03 -3.36 0.89
CA ALA A 254 23.62 -2.03 0.91
C ALA A 254 23.27 -1.28 -0.37
N VAL A 255 22.78 -0.04 -0.23
CA VAL A 255 22.43 0.86 -1.35
C VAL A 255 22.90 2.27 -1.08
N ALA A 256 23.35 2.96 -2.13
CA ALA A 256 23.52 4.40 -2.10
C ALA A 256 22.16 5.07 -2.36
N LYS A 257 21.82 6.09 -1.60
CA LYS A 257 20.62 6.90 -1.81
C LYS A 257 21.00 8.20 -2.51
N VAL A 258 20.26 8.50 -3.56
CA VAL A 258 20.40 9.75 -4.32
C VAL A 258 19.03 10.35 -4.53
N VAL A 259 18.96 11.66 -4.69
CA VAL A 259 17.74 12.36 -5.10
C VAL A 259 17.73 12.45 -6.63
N ALA A 260 16.67 11.95 -7.26
CA ALA A 260 16.43 12.09 -8.69
C ALA A 260 15.50 13.28 -8.95
N GLU A 261 15.70 13.97 -10.07
CA GLU A 261 14.92 15.15 -10.48
C GLU A 261 13.94 14.83 -11.61
N ASP A 262 13.96 13.60 -12.12
CA ASP A 262 13.08 13.15 -13.21
C ASP A 262 11.73 12.71 -12.70
N GLU A 263 10.75 12.73 -13.60
CA GLU A 263 9.36 12.32 -13.31
C GLU A 263 9.29 10.80 -13.05
N PRO A 264 8.36 10.35 -12.17
CA PRO A 264 8.14 8.93 -11.94
C PRO A 264 7.68 8.23 -13.23
N MET A 265 8.09 6.98 -13.42
CA MET A 265 7.75 6.19 -14.61
C MET A 265 6.26 5.88 -14.76
N ALA A 266 5.50 5.89 -13.68
CA ALA A 266 4.05 5.74 -13.66
C ALA A 266 3.45 6.59 -12.56
N THR A 267 2.23 7.08 -12.77
CA THR A 267 1.56 7.96 -11.80
C THR A 267 0.04 7.87 -11.90
N LEU A 268 -0.64 7.94 -10.74
CA LEU A 268 -2.06 8.24 -10.65
C LEU A 268 -2.37 9.76 -10.65
N TYR A 269 -1.37 10.58 -10.41
CA TYR A 269 -1.47 12.03 -10.29
C TYR A 269 -1.12 12.71 -11.62
N GLY A 270 -1.80 12.32 -12.71
CA GLY A 270 -1.59 12.94 -14.02
C GLY A 270 -2.25 14.32 -14.15
N GLY A 271 -1.55 15.30 -14.74
CA GLY A 271 -2.11 16.59 -15.09
C GLY A 271 -1.12 17.76 -14.99
N PRO A 272 -1.43 18.92 -15.61
CA PRO A 272 -0.53 20.08 -15.70
C PRO A 272 -0.26 20.80 -14.36
N GLU A 273 -0.90 20.44 -13.26
CA GLU A 273 -0.71 21.08 -11.95
C GLU A 273 0.57 20.69 -11.21
N ARG A 274 1.37 19.77 -11.75
CA ARG A 274 2.63 19.33 -11.13
C ARG A 274 3.81 20.32 -11.27
N GLU A 275 3.67 21.40 -11.98
CA GLU A 275 4.78 22.37 -12.14
C GLU A 275 5.18 23.12 -10.88
N VAL A 276 4.41 23.06 -9.79
CA VAL A 276 4.64 23.89 -8.60
C VAL A 276 5.58 23.25 -7.56
N ALA A 277 5.88 21.97 -7.65
CA ALA A 277 6.64 21.25 -6.60
C ALA A 277 8.17 21.19 -6.80
N ARG A 278 8.70 21.87 -7.84
CA ARG A 278 10.13 21.74 -8.25
C ARG A 278 11.17 22.54 -7.45
N SER A 279 10.82 23.23 -6.37
CA SER A 279 11.73 24.24 -5.82
C SER A 279 12.39 23.96 -4.46
N ASN A 280 12.29 22.77 -3.88
CA ASN A 280 12.96 22.51 -2.60
C ASN A 280 13.65 21.15 -2.55
N ILE A 281 14.86 21.09 -3.11
CA ILE A 281 15.79 19.98 -2.88
C ILE A 281 16.46 20.21 -1.53
N VAL A 282 16.21 19.35 -0.57
CA VAL A 282 16.96 19.26 0.69
C VAL A 282 17.91 18.08 0.58
N THR A 283 19.21 18.36 0.54
CA THR A 283 20.26 17.33 0.69
C THR A 283 20.25 16.87 2.16
N LEU A 284 20.00 15.60 2.40
CA LEU A 284 20.10 14.96 3.71
C LEU A 284 21.51 14.45 3.96
#